data_137b69b1f51a724440aaf84935f5f623
#
_entry.id   137b69b1f51a724440aaf84935f5f623
#
_cell.length_a   1.000
_cell.length_b   1.000
_cell.length_c   1.000
_cell.angle_alpha   90.00
_cell.angle_beta   90.00
_cell.angle_gamma   90.00
#
_symmetry.space_group_name_H-M   'P 1'
#
loop_
_entity.id
_entity.type
_entity.pdbx_description
1 polymer ?
#
loop_
_entity_poly.entity_id
_entity_poly.type
_entity_poly.pdbx_seq_one_letter_code
_entity_poly.pdbx_strand_id
1 'polypeptide(L)'
;MISVLLATYNWPQALKLCLESLNQQTDQDFEVIIADDGSKQETKTLIDSMSTAFSVPITHLWQEDIGFRKTRILNQAIAAAKGDYLVFLDGDCIVQADFVAKHRELAQPGYLVTGSRVILNEPLTKSLLFWPHWDASRFFASLLSYRLSGGINKYLPIKIKLGDGSWRHYKKFVWRRIKGCNMACWKTDALAIHGFDESMTGWGHEDADFIFCLLYTSPSPRD
;
A
#
# COMPACT_ATOMS: atom_id res chain seq x y z
N MET A 1 -15.71 -2.05 -6.24
CA MET A 1 -14.75 -0.94 -6.15
C MET A 1 -13.60 -1.35 -5.22
N ILE A 2 -12.36 -0.85 -5.45
CA ILE A 2 -11.20 -1.06 -4.55
C ILE A 2 -11.00 0.18 -3.67
N SER A 3 -10.64 -0.01 -2.39
CA SER A 3 -10.16 1.06 -1.51
C SER A 3 -8.67 0.86 -1.24
N VAL A 4 -7.85 1.83 -1.66
CA VAL A 4 -6.41 1.86 -1.34
C VAL A 4 -6.23 2.60 -0.01
N LEU A 5 -5.82 1.86 1.03
CA LEU A 5 -5.56 2.39 2.37
C LEU A 5 -4.09 2.75 2.48
N LEU A 6 -3.79 4.04 2.46
CA LEU A 6 -2.45 4.60 2.34
C LEU A 6 -1.97 5.12 3.68
N ALA A 7 -1.10 4.37 4.37
CA ALA A 7 -0.53 4.80 5.65
C ALA A 7 0.57 5.84 5.47
N THR A 8 0.54 6.96 6.21
CA THR A 8 1.56 8.00 6.14
C THR A 8 1.87 8.60 7.52
N TYR A 9 3.10 9.09 7.67
CA TYR A 9 3.55 9.86 8.82
C TYR A 9 4.72 10.77 8.45
N ASN A 10 4.55 12.08 8.56
CA ASN A 10 5.58 13.14 8.50
C ASN A 10 6.60 13.05 7.34
N TRP A 11 6.21 12.53 6.16
CA TRP A 11 7.07 12.49 4.97
C TRP A 11 6.33 12.93 3.70
N PRO A 12 5.94 14.24 3.62
CA PRO A 12 5.12 14.75 2.51
C PRO A 12 5.76 14.58 1.13
N GLN A 13 7.10 14.65 1.02
CA GLN A 13 7.79 14.50 -0.27
C GLN A 13 7.62 13.08 -0.84
N ALA A 14 7.72 12.05 -0.01
CA ALA A 14 7.51 10.67 -0.42
C ALA A 14 6.03 10.41 -0.73
N LEU A 15 5.13 10.91 0.14
CA LEU A 15 3.68 10.82 -0.07
C LEU A 15 3.26 11.46 -1.41
N LYS A 16 3.87 12.58 -1.80
CA LYS A 16 3.63 13.21 -3.10
C LYS A 16 3.88 12.24 -4.25
N LEU A 17 5.05 11.58 -4.28
CA LEU A 17 5.40 10.63 -5.33
C LEU A 17 4.47 9.41 -5.33
N CYS A 18 4.09 8.92 -4.16
CA CYS A 18 3.13 7.84 -4.02
C CYS A 18 1.78 8.22 -4.64
N LEU A 19 1.22 9.37 -4.25
CA LEU A 19 -0.05 9.88 -4.78
C LEU A 19 0.02 10.14 -6.29
N GLU A 20 1.10 10.75 -6.80
CA GLU A 20 1.29 10.94 -8.24
C GLU A 20 1.31 9.61 -9.01
N SER A 21 1.88 8.55 -8.44
CA SER A 21 1.87 7.22 -9.05
C SER A 21 0.49 6.56 -8.99
N LEU A 22 -0.30 6.82 -7.96
CA LEU A 22 -1.68 6.39 -7.85
C LEU A 22 -2.60 7.15 -8.82
N ASN A 23 -2.35 8.43 -9.05
CA ASN A 23 -3.13 9.23 -10.03
C ASN A 23 -2.92 8.77 -11.49
N GLN A 24 -1.85 8.02 -11.75
CA GLN A 24 -1.52 7.48 -13.08
C GLN A 24 -1.97 6.02 -13.28
N GLN A 25 -2.87 5.51 -12.45
CA GLN A 25 -3.35 4.14 -12.59
C GLN A 25 -4.20 3.97 -13.85
N THR A 26 -4.06 2.81 -14.51
CA THR A 26 -4.87 2.44 -15.69
C THR A 26 -6.29 2.04 -15.31
N ASP A 27 -6.49 1.53 -14.10
CA ASP A 27 -7.80 1.23 -13.52
C ASP A 27 -8.22 2.39 -12.63
N GLN A 28 -9.35 3.02 -12.91
CA GLN A 28 -9.85 4.20 -12.21
C GLN A 28 -11.04 3.89 -11.28
N ASP A 29 -11.45 2.62 -11.15
CA ASP A 29 -12.53 2.22 -10.24
C ASP A 29 -11.99 1.93 -8.83
N PHE A 30 -11.40 2.95 -8.19
CA PHE A 30 -10.91 2.88 -6.83
C PHE A 30 -11.02 4.22 -6.10
N GLU A 31 -10.84 4.20 -4.80
CA GLU A 31 -10.66 5.38 -3.95
C GLU A 31 -9.34 5.28 -3.18
N VAL A 32 -8.83 6.40 -2.70
CA VAL A 32 -7.68 6.48 -1.81
C VAL A 32 -8.13 6.99 -0.45
N ILE A 33 -7.81 6.23 0.61
CA ILE A 33 -8.01 6.67 2.00
C ILE A 33 -6.64 6.82 2.63
N ILE A 34 -6.25 8.05 2.88
CA ILE A 34 -4.98 8.37 3.53
C ILE A 34 -5.17 8.23 5.03
N ALA A 35 -4.50 7.22 5.60
CA ALA A 35 -4.45 6.91 7.02
C ALA A 35 -3.22 7.59 7.62
N ASP A 36 -3.39 8.80 8.15
CA ASP A 36 -2.33 9.67 8.64
C ASP A 36 -2.17 9.56 10.16
N ASP A 37 -1.05 8.99 10.59
CA ASP A 37 -0.73 8.71 12.00
C ASP A 37 -0.19 9.95 12.74
N GLY A 38 -0.78 11.12 12.53
CA GLY A 38 -0.44 12.34 13.26
C GLY A 38 0.61 13.21 12.59
N SER A 39 0.61 13.26 11.25
CA SER A 39 1.51 14.17 10.53
C SER A 39 1.21 15.65 10.83
N LYS A 40 2.25 16.46 10.61
CA LYS A 40 2.19 17.92 10.74
C LYS A 40 1.44 18.57 9.57
N GLN A 41 1.21 19.87 9.68
CA GLN A 41 0.45 20.68 8.74
C GLN A 41 0.95 20.60 7.28
N GLU A 42 2.26 20.38 7.07
CA GLU A 42 2.82 20.28 5.72
C GLU A 42 2.22 19.10 4.93
N THR A 43 2.02 17.95 5.60
CA THR A 43 1.38 16.77 4.98
C THR A 43 -0.07 17.08 4.61
N LYS A 44 -0.83 17.71 5.52
CA LYS A 44 -2.20 18.11 5.24
C LYS A 44 -2.28 19.07 4.04
N THR A 45 -1.43 20.09 4.02
CA THR A 45 -1.38 21.07 2.92
C THR A 45 -1.09 20.41 1.58
N LEU A 46 -0.17 19.42 1.55
CA LEU A 46 0.09 18.62 0.36
C LEU A 46 -1.16 17.87 -0.09
N ILE A 47 -1.80 17.13 0.82
CA ILE A 47 -2.99 16.33 0.50
C ILE A 47 -4.11 17.22 -0.04
N ASP A 48 -4.39 18.35 0.61
CA ASP A 48 -5.43 19.31 0.20
C ASP A 48 -5.14 19.83 -1.23
N SER A 49 -3.87 20.14 -1.53
CA SER A 49 -3.47 20.63 -2.86
C SER A 49 -3.59 19.58 -3.96
N MET A 50 -3.33 18.32 -3.65
CA MET A 50 -3.40 17.23 -4.62
C MET A 50 -4.82 16.72 -4.85
N SER A 51 -5.67 16.75 -3.82
CA SER A 51 -7.03 16.21 -3.89
C SER A 51 -7.90 16.88 -4.96
N THR A 52 -7.64 18.14 -5.27
CA THR A 52 -8.40 18.89 -6.30
C THR A 52 -8.11 18.45 -7.73
N ALA A 53 -6.93 17.88 -7.99
CA ALA A 53 -6.48 17.45 -9.31
C ALA A 53 -6.44 15.92 -9.46
N PHE A 54 -6.87 15.18 -8.43
CA PHE A 54 -6.83 13.74 -8.43
C PHE A 54 -8.02 13.16 -9.20
N SER A 55 -7.78 12.12 -10.01
CA SER A 55 -8.81 11.51 -10.87
C SER A 55 -9.83 10.67 -10.12
N VAL A 56 -9.48 10.20 -8.91
CA VAL A 56 -10.34 9.38 -8.05
C VAL A 56 -10.53 10.03 -6.68
N PRO A 57 -11.58 9.64 -5.91
CA PRO A 57 -11.83 10.22 -4.60
C PRO A 57 -10.65 10.00 -3.62
N ILE A 58 -10.25 11.06 -2.92
CA ILE A 58 -9.33 11.00 -1.78
C ILE A 58 -10.09 11.33 -0.49
N THR A 59 -9.89 10.51 0.53
CA THR A 59 -10.34 10.80 1.91
C THR A 59 -9.11 10.86 2.79
N HIS A 60 -8.95 11.94 3.57
CA HIS A 60 -7.86 12.10 4.54
C HIS A 60 -8.40 11.84 5.95
N LEU A 61 -7.92 10.80 6.60
CA LEU A 61 -8.15 10.51 8.02
C LEU A 61 -6.87 10.83 8.79
N TRP A 62 -7.02 11.58 9.85
CA TRP A 62 -5.91 12.02 10.70
C TRP A 62 -6.23 11.73 12.16
N GLN A 63 -5.23 11.34 12.93
CA GLN A 63 -5.30 11.22 14.39
C GLN A 63 -4.16 11.99 15.05
N GLU A 64 -4.31 12.30 16.32
CA GLU A 64 -3.28 12.98 17.10
C GLU A 64 -2.02 12.14 17.23
N ASP A 65 -0.82 12.77 17.09
CA ASP A 65 0.47 12.13 17.28
C ASP A 65 0.72 11.84 18.77
N ILE A 66 0.45 10.60 19.16
CA ILE A 66 0.73 10.08 20.52
C ILE A 66 1.63 8.85 20.39
N GLY A 67 2.67 8.94 19.54
CA GLY A 67 3.54 7.83 19.18
C GLY A 67 2.96 6.93 18.08
N PHE A 68 3.68 5.87 17.72
CA PHE A 68 3.32 4.98 16.61
C PHE A 68 2.01 4.24 16.88
N ARG A 69 0.96 4.59 16.15
CA ARG A 69 -0.38 3.97 16.22
C ARG A 69 -1.00 3.74 14.85
N LYS A 70 -0.16 3.32 13.92
CA LYS A 70 -0.55 2.95 12.55
C LYS A 70 -1.73 1.99 12.51
N THR A 71 -1.80 1.01 13.43
CA THR A 71 -2.88 0.04 13.53
C THR A 71 -4.24 0.69 13.72
N ARG A 72 -4.33 1.68 14.61
CA ARG A 72 -5.56 2.40 14.92
C ARG A 72 -6.07 3.20 13.72
N ILE A 73 -5.20 3.97 13.06
CA ILE A 73 -5.64 4.78 11.92
C ILE A 73 -5.99 3.89 10.70
N LEU A 74 -5.33 2.74 10.54
CA LEU A 74 -5.70 1.76 9.52
C LEU A 74 -7.07 1.13 9.81
N ASN A 75 -7.43 0.86 11.06
CA ASN A 75 -8.77 0.39 11.41
C ASN A 75 -9.85 1.44 11.08
N GLN A 76 -9.57 2.71 11.33
CA GLN A 76 -10.47 3.80 10.90
C GLN A 76 -10.60 3.84 9.36
N ALA A 77 -9.50 3.60 8.64
CA ALA A 77 -9.51 3.54 7.18
C ALA A 77 -10.30 2.32 6.66
N ILE A 78 -10.17 1.15 7.29
CA ILE A 78 -10.99 -0.04 6.98
C ILE A 78 -12.48 0.26 7.16
N ALA A 79 -12.84 0.92 8.26
CA ALA A 79 -14.24 1.29 8.53
C ALA A 79 -14.78 2.29 7.50
N ALA A 80 -14.01 3.31 7.15
CA ALA A 80 -14.37 4.36 6.19
C ALA A 80 -14.40 3.90 4.73
N ALA A 81 -13.71 2.81 4.39
CA ALA A 81 -13.61 2.29 3.03
C ALA A 81 -14.98 1.97 2.43
N LYS A 82 -15.23 2.44 1.21
CA LYS A 82 -16.46 2.17 0.46
C LYS A 82 -16.32 0.95 -0.45
N GLY A 83 -15.09 0.59 -0.80
CA GLY A 83 -14.78 -0.58 -1.61
C GLY A 83 -14.88 -1.88 -0.80
N ASP A 84 -15.22 -2.96 -1.49
CA ASP A 84 -15.33 -4.30 -0.92
C ASP A 84 -13.96 -5.00 -0.81
N TYR A 85 -12.97 -4.51 -1.54
CA TYR A 85 -11.60 -5.02 -1.56
C TYR A 85 -10.63 -3.94 -1.13
N LEU A 86 -9.82 -4.26 -0.11
CA LEU A 86 -8.87 -3.34 0.53
C LEU A 86 -7.45 -3.64 0.05
N VAL A 87 -6.73 -2.59 -0.35
CA VAL A 87 -5.31 -2.66 -0.71
C VAL A 87 -4.53 -1.77 0.25
N PHE A 88 -3.64 -2.35 1.02
CA PHE A 88 -2.78 -1.63 1.98
C PHE A 88 -1.49 -1.21 1.31
N LEU A 89 -1.13 0.05 1.45
CA LEU A 89 0.04 0.68 0.85
C LEU A 89 0.68 1.65 1.84
N ASP A 90 2.02 1.72 1.87
CA ASP A 90 2.70 2.76 2.63
C ASP A 90 2.93 4.01 1.77
N GLY A 91 2.84 5.20 2.38
CA GLY A 91 2.94 6.50 1.71
C GLY A 91 4.32 6.85 1.15
N ASP A 92 5.30 5.97 1.29
CA ASP A 92 6.63 6.05 0.70
C ASP A 92 6.85 5.07 -0.46
N CYS A 93 5.77 4.46 -0.96
CA CYS A 93 5.83 3.48 -2.03
C CYS A 93 5.34 4.06 -3.36
N ILE A 94 6.16 3.96 -4.40
CA ILE A 94 5.79 4.28 -5.79
C ILE A 94 5.25 3.00 -6.44
N VAL A 95 4.07 3.07 -7.05
CA VAL A 95 3.41 1.94 -7.67
C VAL A 95 3.44 2.00 -9.20
N GLN A 96 3.40 0.83 -9.86
CA GLN A 96 3.29 0.75 -11.32
C GLN A 96 1.89 1.18 -11.77
N ALA A 97 1.75 1.63 -13.01
CA ALA A 97 0.48 2.10 -13.58
C ALA A 97 -0.63 1.03 -13.61
N ASP A 98 -0.29 -0.24 -13.54
CA ASP A 98 -1.24 -1.35 -13.51
C ASP A 98 -1.42 -1.97 -12.09
N PHE A 99 -0.99 -1.27 -11.03
CA PHE A 99 -1.02 -1.78 -9.66
C PHE A 99 -2.44 -2.11 -9.18
N VAL A 100 -3.39 -1.18 -9.36
CA VAL A 100 -4.80 -1.38 -8.98
C VAL A 100 -5.44 -2.48 -9.84
N ALA A 101 -5.20 -2.46 -11.16
CA ALA A 101 -5.70 -3.49 -12.07
C ALA A 101 -5.19 -4.89 -11.70
N LYS A 102 -3.93 -5.01 -11.26
CA LYS A 102 -3.37 -6.29 -10.81
C LYS A 102 -3.96 -6.78 -9.50
N HIS A 103 -4.21 -5.89 -8.56
CA HIS A 103 -4.93 -6.25 -7.34
C HIS A 103 -6.36 -6.72 -7.65
N ARG A 104 -7.04 -6.07 -8.59
CA ARG A 104 -8.39 -6.50 -9.05
C ARG A 104 -8.35 -7.88 -9.71
N GLU A 105 -7.38 -8.14 -10.58
CA GLU A 105 -7.19 -9.46 -11.22
C GLU A 105 -7.00 -10.58 -10.20
N LEU A 106 -6.29 -10.30 -9.10
CA LEU A 106 -5.95 -11.26 -8.06
C LEU A 106 -6.98 -11.34 -6.92
N ALA A 107 -8.02 -10.50 -6.93
CA ALA A 107 -9.04 -10.41 -5.88
C ALA A 107 -9.99 -11.62 -5.92
N GLN A 108 -9.56 -12.74 -5.37
CA GLN A 108 -10.39 -13.95 -5.26
C GLN A 108 -10.94 -14.10 -3.84
N PRO A 109 -12.22 -14.49 -3.65
CA PRO A 109 -12.78 -14.75 -2.34
C PRO A 109 -11.99 -15.82 -1.58
N GLY A 110 -11.72 -15.57 -0.30
CA GLY A 110 -10.95 -16.48 0.56
C GLY A 110 -9.43 -16.42 0.32
N TYR A 111 -8.93 -15.45 -0.44
CA TYR A 111 -7.50 -15.26 -0.66
C TYR A 111 -7.04 -13.88 -0.17
N LEU A 112 -5.92 -13.88 0.54
CA LEU A 112 -5.11 -12.72 0.80
C LEU A 112 -4.06 -12.58 -0.31
N VAL A 113 -3.87 -11.38 -0.85
CA VAL A 113 -2.82 -11.08 -1.81
C VAL A 113 -1.66 -10.38 -1.10
N THR A 114 -0.43 -10.85 -1.33
CA THR A 114 0.80 -10.16 -0.88
C THR A 114 1.70 -9.88 -2.08
N GLY A 115 2.15 -8.65 -2.20
CA GLY A 115 3.04 -8.23 -3.27
C GLY A 115 4.52 -8.17 -2.88
N SER A 116 5.34 -7.78 -3.83
CA SER A 116 6.77 -7.57 -3.62
C SER A 116 7.07 -6.08 -3.40
N ARG A 117 8.17 -5.81 -2.67
CA ARG A 117 8.74 -4.48 -2.52
C ARG A 117 10.15 -4.44 -3.12
N VAL A 118 10.43 -3.38 -3.85
CA VAL A 118 11.77 -3.03 -4.33
C VAL A 118 12.27 -1.85 -3.50
N ILE A 119 13.45 -1.98 -2.94
CA ILE A 119 14.06 -0.96 -2.09
C ILE A 119 14.99 -0.11 -2.95
N LEU A 120 14.85 1.21 -2.84
CA LEU A 120 15.75 2.20 -3.40
C LEU A 120 16.88 2.47 -2.41
N ASN A 121 18.08 2.75 -2.90
CA ASN A 121 19.14 3.25 -2.05
C ASN A 121 18.95 4.75 -1.73
N GLU A 122 19.66 5.25 -0.73
CA GLU A 122 19.53 6.62 -0.26
C GLU A 122 19.83 7.67 -1.36
N PRO A 123 20.90 7.56 -2.17
CA PRO A 123 21.17 8.52 -3.24
C PRO A 123 20.04 8.61 -4.27
N LEU A 124 19.52 7.47 -4.72
CA LEU A 124 18.40 7.43 -5.67
C LEU A 124 17.11 7.99 -5.05
N THR A 125 16.83 7.63 -3.80
CA THR A 125 15.68 8.18 -3.06
C THR A 125 15.75 9.70 -2.99
N LYS A 126 16.88 10.26 -2.55
CA LYS A 126 17.08 11.72 -2.50
C LYS A 126 16.89 12.38 -3.88
N SER A 127 17.45 11.79 -4.93
CA SER A 127 17.29 12.35 -6.27
C SER A 127 15.83 12.40 -6.73
N LEU A 128 15.04 11.37 -6.40
CA LEU A 128 13.63 11.30 -6.75
C LEU A 128 12.76 12.29 -5.96
N LEU A 129 13.03 12.45 -4.66
CA LEU A 129 12.29 13.39 -3.79
C LEU A 129 12.42 14.85 -4.23
N PHE A 130 13.53 15.20 -4.87
CA PHE A 130 13.80 16.55 -5.37
C PHE A 130 13.56 16.69 -6.88
N TRP A 131 13.03 15.67 -7.55
CA TRP A 131 12.72 15.76 -8.98
C TRP A 131 11.61 16.77 -9.23
N PRO A 132 11.84 17.81 -10.05
CA PRO A 132 10.85 18.90 -10.23
C PRO A 132 9.54 18.40 -10.84
N HIS A 133 9.63 17.42 -11.73
CA HIS A 133 8.50 16.82 -12.42
C HIS A 133 8.63 15.29 -12.39
N TRP A 134 7.85 14.64 -11.56
CA TRP A 134 7.79 13.18 -11.50
C TRP A 134 7.24 12.62 -12.81
N ASP A 135 7.99 11.71 -13.40
CA ASP A 135 7.57 10.94 -14.59
C ASP A 135 7.75 9.45 -14.32
N ALA A 136 6.64 8.78 -14.05
CA ALA A 136 6.62 7.35 -13.80
C ALA A 136 7.18 6.55 -14.98
N SER A 137 6.85 6.91 -16.22
CA SER A 137 7.31 6.21 -17.43
C SER A 137 8.84 6.26 -17.52
N ARG A 138 9.43 7.42 -17.29
CA ARG A 138 10.89 7.61 -17.28
C ARG A 138 11.56 6.84 -16.16
N PHE A 139 10.99 6.87 -14.95
CA PHE A 139 11.49 6.09 -13.82
C PHE A 139 11.49 4.59 -14.13
N PHE A 140 10.34 4.04 -14.57
CA PHE A 140 10.22 2.62 -14.88
C PHE A 140 11.02 2.19 -16.11
N ALA A 141 11.28 3.07 -17.08
CA ALA A 141 12.19 2.82 -18.19
C ALA A 141 13.66 2.71 -17.72
N SER A 142 14.05 3.48 -16.70
CA SER A 142 15.42 3.55 -16.18
C SER A 142 15.78 2.46 -15.16
N LEU A 143 14.86 1.57 -14.81
CA LEU A 143 15.07 0.56 -13.76
C LEU A 143 16.28 -0.35 -13.97
N LEU A 144 16.61 -0.70 -15.22
CA LEU A 144 17.77 -1.53 -15.49
C LEU A 144 19.07 -0.76 -15.15
N SER A 145 19.15 0.50 -15.52
CA SER A 145 20.28 1.38 -15.16
C SER A 145 20.40 1.51 -13.63
N TYR A 146 19.29 1.74 -12.93
CA TYR A 146 19.30 1.80 -11.48
C TYR A 146 19.71 0.47 -10.83
N ARG A 147 19.37 -0.66 -11.44
CA ARG A 147 19.81 -1.96 -10.93
C ARG A 147 21.32 -2.16 -11.11
N LEU A 148 21.86 -1.77 -12.25
CA LEU A 148 23.29 -1.88 -12.56
C LEU A 148 24.15 -0.93 -11.70
N SER A 149 23.63 0.27 -11.40
CA SER A 149 24.30 1.23 -10.51
C SER A 149 24.10 0.95 -9.01
N GLY A 150 23.38 -0.12 -8.63
CA GLY A 150 23.07 -0.43 -7.24
C GLY A 150 21.98 0.45 -6.62
N GLY A 151 21.28 1.26 -7.41
CA GLY A 151 20.20 2.13 -6.96
C GLY A 151 18.96 1.38 -6.47
N ILE A 152 18.73 0.17 -6.98
CA ILE A 152 17.64 -0.71 -6.55
C ILE A 152 18.12 -2.12 -6.24
N ASN A 153 17.48 -2.79 -5.28
CA ASN A 153 17.88 -4.13 -4.85
C ASN A 153 17.35 -5.26 -5.74
N LYS A 154 16.26 -5.05 -6.48
CA LYS A 154 15.62 -6.07 -7.34
C LYS A 154 15.11 -5.42 -8.63
N TYR A 155 15.13 -6.17 -9.74
CA TYR A 155 14.64 -5.72 -11.04
C TYR A 155 13.51 -6.62 -11.59
N LEU A 156 13.70 -7.95 -11.53
CA LEU A 156 12.77 -8.91 -12.13
C LEU A 156 11.33 -8.80 -11.63
N PRO A 157 11.05 -8.60 -10.32
CA PRO A 157 9.67 -8.51 -9.84
C PRO A 157 8.86 -7.34 -10.43
N ILE A 158 9.54 -6.32 -10.98
CA ILE A 158 8.88 -5.19 -11.63
C ILE A 158 8.64 -5.47 -13.12
N LYS A 159 9.54 -6.20 -13.77
CA LYS A 159 9.48 -6.43 -15.22
C LYS A 159 8.69 -7.67 -15.62
N ILE A 160 8.74 -8.71 -14.81
CA ILE A 160 8.03 -9.96 -15.11
C ILE A 160 6.63 -9.87 -14.50
N LYS A 161 5.63 -9.73 -15.38
CA LYS A 161 4.22 -9.75 -15.02
C LYS A 161 3.71 -11.18 -15.15
N LEU A 162 3.54 -11.83 -14.01
CA LEU A 162 3.02 -13.19 -13.95
C LEU A 162 1.52 -13.13 -13.67
N GLY A 163 0.73 -13.86 -14.46
CA GLY A 163 -0.69 -14.08 -14.21
C GLY A 163 -0.92 -14.90 -12.93
N ASP A 164 -2.16 -15.07 -12.54
CA ASP A 164 -2.52 -15.95 -11.45
C ASP A 164 -2.32 -17.42 -11.85
N GLY A 165 -1.95 -18.26 -10.86
CA GLY A 165 -1.74 -19.67 -11.04
C GLY A 165 -1.49 -20.38 -9.73
N SER A 166 -1.80 -21.67 -9.65
CA SER A 166 -1.71 -22.49 -8.43
C SER A 166 -0.34 -22.46 -7.74
N TRP A 167 0.72 -22.20 -8.50
CA TRP A 167 2.10 -22.05 -8.00
C TRP A 167 2.30 -20.79 -7.14
N ARG A 168 1.37 -19.79 -7.20
CA ARG A 168 1.36 -18.58 -6.36
C ARG A 168 0.57 -18.78 -5.07
N HIS A 169 -0.27 -19.80 -4.98
CA HIS A 169 -1.15 -20.04 -3.85
C HIS A 169 -0.39 -20.72 -2.72
N TYR A 170 -0.10 -19.98 -1.67
CA TYR A 170 0.55 -20.51 -0.48
C TYR A 170 -0.51 -21.04 0.50
N LYS A 171 -0.36 -22.30 0.91
CA LYS A 171 -1.26 -22.95 1.88
C LYS A 171 -0.78 -22.81 3.34
N LYS A 172 0.35 -22.16 3.57
CA LYS A 172 0.95 -22.00 4.89
C LYS A 172 1.37 -20.56 5.12
N PHE A 173 1.21 -20.09 6.36
CA PHE A 173 1.70 -18.79 6.79
C PHE A 173 3.22 -18.70 6.68
N VAL A 174 3.72 -17.70 5.95
CA VAL A 174 5.15 -17.43 5.77
C VAL A 174 5.41 -15.96 6.06
N TRP A 175 5.52 -15.60 7.34
CA TRP A 175 5.65 -14.22 7.81
C TRP A 175 6.75 -13.40 7.12
N ARG A 176 7.88 -14.05 6.75
CA ARG A 176 9.00 -13.39 6.05
C ARG A 176 8.64 -12.88 4.65
N ARG A 177 7.54 -13.35 4.07
CA ARG A 177 7.07 -12.91 2.73
C ARG A 177 6.07 -11.78 2.81
N ILE A 178 5.59 -11.45 4.00
CA ILE A 178 4.62 -10.39 4.22
C ILE A 178 5.30 -9.04 4.05
N LYS A 179 4.62 -8.15 3.35
CA LYS A 179 4.99 -6.75 3.15
C LYS A 179 3.74 -5.91 3.29
N GLY A 180 3.54 -5.31 4.47
CA GLY A 180 2.39 -4.48 4.77
C GLY A 180 2.16 -3.35 3.77
N CYS A 181 3.24 -2.88 3.16
CA CYS A 181 3.17 -1.88 2.10
C CYS A 181 2.65 -2.39 0.74
N ASN A 182 2.28 -3.66 0.63
CA ASN A 182 1.70 -4.23 -0.59
C ASN A 182 0.98 -5.54 -0.24
N MET A 183 -0.18 -5.42 0.37
CA MET A 183 -1.07 -6.54 0.68
C MET A 183 -2.52 -6.15 0.43
N ALA A 184 -3.39 -7.14 0.20
CA ALA A 184 -4.80 -6.87 -0.03
C ALA A 184 -5.67 -8.04 0.42
N CYS A 185 -6.90 -7.71 0.87
CA CYS A 185 -7.90 -8.68 1.27
C CYS A 185 -9.32 -8.13 1.06
N TRP A 186 -10.32 -8.98 1.16
CA TRP A 186 -11.70 -8.53 1.18
C TRP A 186 -12.00 -7.79 2.49
N LYS A 187 -12.80 -6.71 2.40
CA LYS A 187 -13.20 -5.91 3.57
C LYS A 187 -13.95 -6.76 4.59
N THR A 188 -14.78 -7.69 4.14
CA THR A 188 -15.49 -8.63 5.00
C THR A 188 -14.56 -9.47 5.86
N ASP A 189 -13.43 -9.93 5.29
CA ASP A 189 -12.45 -10.74 6.01
C ASP A 189 -11.69 -9.90 7.05
N ALA A 190 -11.31 -8.66 6.69
CA ALA A 190 -10.69 -7.73 7.63
C ALA A 190 -11.61 -7.39 8.81
N LEU A 191 -12.92 -7.19 8.56
CA LEU A 191 -13.90 -6.90 9.59
C LEU A 191 -14.19 -8.14 10.46
N ALA A 192 -14.16 -9.33 9.89
CA ALA A 192 -14.39 -10.57 10.64
C ALA A 192 -13.34 -10.84 11.72
N ILE A 193 -12.10 -10.35 11.52
CA ILE A 193 -11.02 -10.42 12.51
C ILE A 193 -10.88 -9.14 13.36
N HIS A 194 -11.82 -8.21 13.25
CA HIS A 194 -11.79 -6.89 13.91
C HIS A 194 -10.64 -5.97 13.52
N GLY A 195 -10.05 -6.16 12.32
CA GLY A 195 -8.94 -5.35 11.83
C GLY A 195 -7.59 -5.67 12.46
N PHE A 196 -6.74 -4.65 12.59
CA PHE A 196 -5.44 -4.74 13.26
C PHE A 196 -5.58 -4.68 14.79
N ASP A 197 -4.69 -5.33 15.51
CA ASP A 197 -4.60 -5.23 16.97
C ASP A 197 -4.06 -3.85 17.38
N GLU A 198 -4.93 -2.99 17.95
CA GLU A 198 -4.57 -1.65 18.39
C GLU A 198 -3.70 -1.62 19.66
N SER A 199 -3.54 -2.74 20.36
CA SER A 199 -2.60 -2.85 21.48
C SER A 199 -1.14 -2.91 21.03
N MET A 200 -0.90 -3.20 19.75
CA MET A 200 0.42 -3.17 19.12
C MET A 200 0.88 -1.74 18.89
N THR A 201 1.41 -1.12 19.93
CA THR A 201 2.00 0.22 19.90
C THR A 201 3.50 0.09 19.65
N GLY A 202 3.95 0.56 18.50
CA GLY A 202 5.35 0.46 18.09
C GLY A 202 5.51 -0.18 16.71
N TRP A 203 6.67 0.03 16.12
CA TRP A 203 6.93 -0.42 14.76
C TRP A 203 7.28 -1.91 14.69
N GLY A 204 6.62 -2.62 13.80
CA GLY A 204 6.95 -3.98 13.37
C GLY A 204 5.98 -5.04 13.88
N HIS A 205 5.81 -6.04 13.05
CA HIS A 205 4.96 -7.22 13.23
C HIS A 205 3.44 -7.01 13.14
N GLU A 206 2.91 -5.79 13.13
CA GLU A 206 1.49 -5.50 12.99
C GLU A 206 0.89 -6.12 11.72
N ASP A 207 1.61 -6.05 10.61
CA ASP A 207 1.20 -6.66 9.32
C ASP A 207 1.21 -8.19 9.40
N ALA A 208 2.19 -8.76 10.10
CA ALA A 208 2.32 -10.20 10.24
C ALA A 208 1.22 -10.77 11.13
N ASP A 209 0.87 -10.07 12.20
CA ASP A 209 -0.24 -10.41 13.09
C ASP A 209 -1.58 -10.36 12.35
N PHE A 210 -1.86 -9.26 11.67
CA PHE A 210 -3.07 -9.10 10.86
C PHE A 210 -3.26 -10.26 9.87
N ILE A 211 -2.19 -10.63 9.14
CA ILE A 211 -2.26 -11.74 8.18
C ILE A 211 -2.38 -13.09 8.90
N PHE A 212 -1.74 -13.27 10.05
CA PHE A 212 -1.91 -14.47 10.84
C PHE A 212 -3.37 -14.63 11.27
N CYS A 213 -4.00 -13.59 11.78
CA CYS A 213 -5.41 -13.59 12.13
C CYS A 213 -6.31 -13.90 10.93
N LEU A 214 -6.07 -13.28 9.77
CA LEU A 214 -6.84 -13.59 8.56
C LEU A 214 -6.76 -15.05 8.13
N LEU A 215 -5.61 -15.70 8.30
CA LEU A 215 -5.42 -17.09 7.85
C LEU A 215 -5.88 -18.16 8.84
N TYR A 216 -5.88 -17.86 10.13
CA TYR A 216 -6.07 -18.88 11.18
C TYR A 216 -7.23 -18.61 12.14
N THR A 217 -7.75 -17.38 12.22
CA THR A 217 -8.84 -17.03 13.15
C THR A 217 -10.10 -16.57 12.43
N SER A 218 -10.03 -16.20 11.17
CA SER A 218 -11.20 -15.92 10.36
C SER A 218 -12.02 -17.21 10.21
N PRO A 219 -13.35 -17.19 10.42
CA PRO A 219 -14.17 -18.38 10.18
C PRO A 219 -14.00 -18.78 8.73
N SER A 220 -13.33 -19.90 8.52
CA SER A 220 -13.15 -20.46 7.19
C SER A 220 -14.51 -20.92 6.66
N PRO A 221 -14.87 -20.62 5.40
CA PRO A 221 -16.03 -21.25 4.78
C PRO A 221 -15.94 -22.79 4.70
N ARG A 222 -14.89 -23.37 5.29
CA ARG A 222 -14.56 -24.80 5.27
C ARG A 222 -14.79 -25.50 6.63
N ASP A 223 -15.29 -24.78 7.64
CA ASP A 223 -15.70 -25.37 8.92
C ASP A 223 -17.22 -25.59 8.95
#